data_e31b258e35f5330a748ffa9de0e2c076
#
_entry.id   e31b258e35f5330a748ffa9de0e2c076
#
_cell.length_a   1.000
_cell.length_b   1.000
_cell.length_c   1.000
_cell.angle_alpha   90.00
_cell.angle_beta   90.00
_cell.angle_gamma   90.00
#
_symmetry.space_group_name_H-M   'P 1'
#
loop_
_entity.id
_entity.type
_entity.pdbx_description
1 polymer ?
#
loop_
_entity_poly.entity_id
_entity_poly.type
_entity_poly.pdbx_seq_one_letter_code
_entity_poly.pdbx_strand_id
1 'polypeptide(L)'
;MNSITGSMAIDPSGQHVLIVEDEPKLGQLLIDYLTAGGYQPHLLADGNAVLPYVHQTPPDLILLDLMLPGTDGLTLCREIRRFSDVPIVMVTAKIEEIDRLLGLEIGADDYICKP
;
A
#
# COMPACT_ATOMS: atom_id res chain seq x y z
N MET A 1 1.60 28.67 -3.02
CA MET A 1 1.77 28.55 -3.34
C MET A 1 2.07 28.28 -3.81
N ASN A 2 2.02 28.16 -3.75
CA ASN A 2 2.26 27.89 -4.18
C ASN A 2 2.37 27.77 -4.95
N SER A 3 2.26 27.81 -5.25
CA SER A 3 2.31 27.70 -6.04
C SER A 3 2.33 27.64 -6.89
N ILE A 4 2.18 27.90 -7.25
CA ILE A 4 2.15 27.80 -7.95
C ILE A 4 2.29 27.57 -8.60
N THR A 5 2.31 27.68 -8.70
CA THR A 5 2.40 27.34 -9.08
C THR A 5 2.21 26.72 -9.52
N GLY A 6 2.05 26.68 -9.65
CA GLY A 6 1.74 26.11 -9.77
C GLY A 6 1.32 25.35 -10.04
N SER A 7 1.17 25.53 -10.12
CA SER A 7 0.71 24.91 -10.12
C SER A 7 0.05 24.13 -10.16
N MET A 8 -0.22 24.30 -10.45
CA MET A 8 -0.96 23.34 -10.44
C MET A 8 -0.53 22.02 -10.67
N ALA A 9 0.60 21.79 -10.82
CA ALA A 9 1.19 20.48 -10.81
C ALA A 9 0.78 19.76 -9.55
N ILE A 10 0.50 18.47 -9.67
CA ILE A 10 0.18 17.69 -8.50
C ILE A 10 1.44 17.60 -7.64
N ASP A 11 1.31 18.02 -6.41
CA ASP A 11 2.40 17.97 -5.47
C ASP A 11 2.42 16.59 -4.78
N PRO A 12 3.44 15.75 -5.02
CA PRO A 12 3.49 14.44 -4.38
C PRO A 12 3.50 14.50 -2.86
N SER A 13 3.95 15.62 -2.27
CA SER A 13 3.98 15.75 -0.83
C SER A 13 2.60 15.68 -0.19
N GLY A 14 1.54 15.91 -0.98
CA GLY A 14 0.18 15.76 -0.50
C GLY A 14 -0.35 14.33 -0.60
N GLN A 15 0.38 13.44 -1.26
CA GLN A 15 -0.12 12.08 -1.50
C GLN A 15 0.24 11.13 -0.38
N HIS A 16 -0.77 10.46 0.11
CA HIS A 16 -0.67 9.57 1.26
C HIS A 16 -0.52 8.12 0.79
N VAL A 17 0.56 7.47 1.20
CA VAL A 17 0.82 6.07 0.87
C VAL A 17 0.76 5.23 2.15
N LEU A 18 -0.16 4.29 2.18
CA LEU A 18 -0.21 3.33 3.28
C LEU A 18 0.68 2.15 2.95
N ILE A 19 1.61 1.85 3.85
CA ILE A 19 2.49 0.68 3.73
C ILE A 19 2.06 -0.34 4.76
N VAL A 20 1.74 -1.55 4.33
CA VAL A 20 1.36 -2.64 5.23
C VAL A 20 2.44 -3.72 5.15
N GLU A 21 3.33 -3.72 6.13
CA GLU A 21 4.54 -4.54 6.11
C GLU A 21 5.00 -4.80 7.54
N ASP A 22 5.25 -6.06 7.90
CA ASP A 22 5.67 -6.42 9.25
C ASP A 22 7.19 -6.57 9.42
N GLU A 23 7.95 -6.58 8.32
CA GLU A 23 9.41 -6.67 8.40
C GLU A 23 9.97 -5.25 8.62
N PRO A 24 10.59 -4.96 9.79
CA PRO A 24 10.95 -3.58 10.13
C PRO A 24 11.93 -2.92 9.17
N LYS A 25 12.91 -3.68 8.68
CA LYS A 25 13.92 -3.11 7.78
C LYS A 25 13.31 -2.71 6.45
N LEU A 26 12.46 -3.56 5.88
CA LEU A 26 11.81 -3.25 4.63
C LEU A 26 10.81 -2.10 4.81
N GLY A 27 10.06 -2.10 5.91
CA GLY A 27 9.16 -1.01 6.21
C GLY A 27 9.87 0.33 6.29
N GLN A 28 10.99 0.37 6.99
CA GLN A 28 11.76 1.61 7.12
C GLN A 28 12.35 2.05 5.78
N LEU A 29 12.83 1.10 4.98
CA LEU A 29 13.37 1.42 3.67
C LEU A 29 12.29 2.06 2.79
N LEU A 30 11.07 1.51 2.81
CA LEU A 30 9.97 2.06 2.03
C LEU A 30 9.58 3.46 2.53
N ILE A 31 9.54 3.67 3.85
CA ILE A 31 9.28 4.98 4.42
C ILE A 31 10.31 5.99 3.93
N ASP A 32 11.59 5.64 4.01
CA ASP A 32 12.66 6.54 3.62
C ASP A 32 12.59 6.89 2.14
N TYR A 33 12.36 5.88 1.32
CA TYR A 33 12.29 6.06 -0.13
C TYR A 33 11.12 6.97 -0.53
N LEU A 34 9.95 6.71 0.04
CA LEU A 34 8.76 7.50 -0.28
C LEU A 34 8.87 8.92 0.26
N THR A 35 9.43 9.07 1.46
CA THR A 35 9.65 10.40 2.04
C THR A 35 10.58 11.21 1.18
N ALA A 36 11.66 10.59 0.69
CA ALA A 36 12.60 11.28 -0.21
C ALA A 36 11.94 11.70 -1.51
N GLY A 37 10.93 10.97 -1.96
CA GLY A 37 10.17 11.31 -3.16
C GLY A 37 9.08 12.35 -2.95
N GLY A 38 8.88 12.82 -1.73
CA GLY A 38 7.88 13.85 -1.43
C GLY A 38 6.52 13.30 -1.02
N TYR A 39 6.39 11.98 -0.84
CA TYR A 39 5.14 11.37 -0.42
C TYR A 39 5.02 11.36 1.11
N GLN A 40 3.82 11.07 1.59
CA GLN A 40 3.55 10.96 3.02
C GLN A 40 3.23 9.50 3.36
N PRO A 41 4.24 8.70 3.75
CA PRO A 41 4.01 7.30 4.06
C PRO A 41 3.52 7.11 5.49
N HIS A 42 2.69 6.09 5.68
CA HIS A 42 2.29 5.62 6.99
C HIS A 42 2.44 4.10 7.02
N LEU A 43 3.11 3.58 8.03
CA LEU A 43 3.40 2.14 8.13
C LEU A 43 2.49 1.48 9.17
N LEU A 44 1.84 0.40 8.75
CA LEU A 44 1.12 -0.49 9.66
C LEU A 44 1.78 -1.86 9.56
N ALA A 45 2.10 -2.45 10.71
CA ALA A 45 2.75 -3.75 10.77
C ALA A 45 1.77 -4.90 11.00
N ASP A 46 0.52 -4.59 11.32
CA ASP A 46 -0.50 -5.59 11.66
C ASP A 46 -1.69 -5.44 10.73
N GLY A 47 -2.06 -6.53 10.06
CA GLY A 47 -3.18 -6.54 9.13
C GLY A 47 -4.51 -6.15 9.77
N ASN A 48 -4.67 -6.42 11.06
CA ASN A 48 -5.92 -6.08 11.75
C ASN A 48 -6.17 -4.58 11.87
N ALA A 49 -5.12 -3.77 11.75
CA ALA A 49 -5.24 -2.33 11.84
C ALA A 49 -5.61 -1.67 10.49
N VAL A 50 -5.56 -2.43 9.40
CA VAL A 50 -5.64 -1.85 8.06
C VAL A 50 -7.04 -1.32 7.72
N LEU A 51 -8.07 -2.13 7.89
CA LEU A 51 -9.42 -1.70 7.52
C LEU A 51 -9.88 -0.48 8.30
N PRO A 52 -9.73 -0.42 9.63
CA PRO A 52 -10.09 0.79 10.36
C PRO A 52 -9.31 2.02 9.87
N TYR A 53 -8.02 1.84 9.59
CA TYR A 53 -7.20 2.95 9.12
C TYR A 53 -7.68 3.47 7.76
N VAL A 54 -7.93 2.56 6.82
CA VAL A 54 -8.36 2.96 5.47
C VAL A 54 -9.72 3.66 5.52
N HIS A 55 -10.62 3.22 6.39
CA HIS A 55 -11.91 3.88 6.55
C HIS A 55 -11.75 5.29 7.11
N GLN A 56 -10.88 5.47 8.09
CA GLN A 56 -10.69 6.74 8.77
C GLN A 56 -9.84 7.72 7.98
N THR A 57 -8.81 7.22 7.32
CA THR A 57 -7.82 8.04 6.62
C THR A 57 -7.55 7.40 5.25
N PRO A 58 -8.45 7.60 4.27
CA PRO A 58 -8.28 6.96 2.96
C PRO A 58 -6.96 7.35 2.30
N PRO A 59 -6.11 6.37 1.99
CA PRO A 59 -4.84 6.66 1.33
C PRO A 59 -5.01 6.81 -0.17
N ASP A 60 -3.97 7.34 -0.82
CA ASP A 60 -3.94 7.48 -2.28
C ASP A 60 -3.36 6.23 -2.95
N LEU A 61 -2.61 5.43 -2.19
CA LEU A 61 -2.00 4.19 -2.66
C LEU A 61 -1.76 3.28 -1.47
N ILE A 62 -1.93 1.98 -1.65
CA ILE A 62 -1.60 0.99 -0.63
C ILE A 62 -0.55 0.03 -1.16
N LEU A 63 0.56 -0.11 -0.42
CA LEU A 63 1.55 -1.15 -0.64
C LEU A 63 1.26 -2.24 0.40
N LEU A 64 0.87 -3.42 -0.06
CA LEU A 64 0.32 -4.45 0.81
C LEU A 64 1.12 -5.74 0.73
N ASP A 65 1.73 -6.12 1.84
CA ASP A 65 2.42 -7.41 1.94
C ASP A 65 1.39 -8.54 1.99
N LEU A 66 1.67 -9.61 1.28
CA LEU A 66 0.82 -10.80 1.30
C LEU A 66 0.86 -11.57 2.61
N MET A 67 2.02 -11.61 3.22
CA MET A 67 2.26 -12.45 4.40
C MET A 67 2.34 -11.58 5.64
N LEU A 68 1.18 -11.32 6.25
CA LEU A 68 1.08 -10.45 7.40
C LEU A 68 0.59 -11.21 8.62
N PRO A 69 1.05 -10.85 9.83
CA PRO A 69 0.39 -11.32 11.03
C PRO A 69 -1.01 -10.67 11.14
N GLY A 70 -1.91 -11.39 11.74
CA GLY A 70 -3.25 -10.89 12.02
C GLY A 70 -4.26 -11.19 10.94
N THR A 71 -3.92 -10.97 9.68
CA THR A 71 -4.82 -11.32 8.59
C THR A 71 -4.05 -11.46 7.29
N ASP A 72 -4.63 -12.20 6.39
CA ASP A 72 -4.10 -12.52 5.09
C ASP A 72 -4.22 -11.31 4.14
N GLY A 73 -3.14 -10.99 3.42
CA GLY A 73 -3.15 -9.87 2.48
C GLY A 73 -4.19 -10.01 1.37
N LEU A 74 -4.47 -11.23 0.92
CA LEU A 74 -5.51 -11.48 -0.07
C LEU A 74 -6.87 -11.06 0.46
N THR A 75 -7.16 -11.46 1.69
CA THR A 75 -8.42 -11.13 2.34
C THR A 75 -8.55 -9.62 2.49
N LEU A 76 -7.46 -8.96 2.92
CA LEU A 76 -7.46 -7.51 3.05
C LEU A 76 -7.76 -6.82 1.72
N CYS A 77 -7.14 -7.27 0.64
CA CYS A 77 -7.37 -6.67 -0.67
C CYS A 77 -8.84 -6.78 -1.07
N ARG A 78 -9.45 -7.94 -0.89
CA ARG A 78 -10.87 -8.14 -1.17
C ARG A 78 -11.75 -7.24 -0.32
N GLU A 79 -11.45 -7.15 0.96
CA GLU A 79 -12.24 -6.32 1.88
C GLU A 79 -12.14 -4.84 1.53
N ILE A 80 -10.95 -4.38 1.18
CA ILE A 80 -10.77 -2.98 0.77
C ILE A 80 -11.57 -2.70 -0.51
N ARG A 81 -11.55 -3.63 -1.46
CA ARG A 81 -12.27 -3.46 -2.73
C ARG A 81 -13.78 -3.36 -2.58
N ARG A 82 -14.32 -3.78 -1.44
CA ARG A 82 -15.77 -3.68 -1.20
C ARG A 82 -16.22 -2.23 -1.01
N PHE A 83 -15.31 -1.33 -0.65
CA PHE A 83 -15.68 0.07 -0.39
C PHE A 83 -14.73 1.08 -0.99
N SER A 84 -13.67 0.67 -1.68
CA SER A 84 -12.67 1.61 -2.18
C SER A 84 -12.04 1.12 -3.48
N ASP A 85 -11.78 2.06 -4.39
CA ASP A 85 -11.04 1.80 -5.61
C ASP A 85 -9.58 2.22 -5.50
N VAL A 86 -9.08 2.46 -4.28
CA VAL A 86 -7.71 2.90 -4.08
C VAL A 86 -6.73 1.93 -4.76
N PRO A 87 -5.71 2.42 -5.47
CA PRO A 87 -4.71 1.54 -6.06
C PRO A 87 -4.01 0.70 -4.99
N ILE A 88 -3.88 -0.60 -5.24
CA ILE A 88 -3.22 -1.53 -4.34
C ILE A 88 -2.12 -2.24 -5.10
N VAL A 89 -0.89 -2.14 -4.59
CA VAL A 89 0.26 -2.88 -5.12
C VAL A 89 0.63 -3.94 -4.10
N MET A 90 0.59 -5.20 -4.52
CA MET A 90 0.97 -6.30 -3.65
C MET A 90 2.48 -6.44 -3.63
N VAL A 91 3.04 -6.65 -2.43
CA VAL A 91 4.47 -6.86 -2.24
C VAL A 91 4.66 -8.25 -1.67
N THR A 92 5.44 -9.10 -2.34
CA THR A 92 5.60 -10.48 -1.90
C THR A 92 6.96 -11.05 -2.27
N ALA A 93 7.45 -11.97 -1.45
CA ALA A 93 8.67 -12.71 -1.71
C ALA A 93 8.41 -14.00 -2.50
N LYS A 94 7.15 -14.37 -2.72
CA LYS A 94 6.80 -15.67 -3.30
C LYS A 94 6.14 -15.53 -4.66
N ILE A 95 6.85 -15.94 -5.69
CA ILE A 95 6.34 -15.90 -7.07
C ILE A 95 5.10 -16.78 -7.23
N GLU A 96 5.06 -17.92 -6.57
CA GLU A 96 3.89 -18.81 -6.64
C GLU A 96 2.62 -18.13 -6.13
N GLU A 97 2.78 -17.25 -5.14
CA GLU A 97 1.64 -16.50 -4.63
C GLU A 97 1.12 -15.51 -5.68
N ILE A 98 2.02 -14.93 -6.47
CA ILE A 98 1.62 -14.03 -7.55
C ILE A 98 0.77 -14.77 -8.58
N ASP A 99 1.17 -15.97 -8.99
CA ASP A 99 0.41 -16.77 -9.94
C ASP A 99 -0.98 -17.08 -9.41
N ARG A 100 -1.07 -17.41 -8.13
CA ARG A 100 -2.34 -17.68 -7.49
C ARG A 100 -3.22 -16.43 -7.45
N LEU A 101 -2.62 -15.26 -7.17
CA LEU A 101 -3.32 -14.00 -7.14
C LEU A 101 -3.97 -13.68 -8.48
N LEU A 102 -3.20 -13.84 -9.56
CA LEU A 102 -3.70 -13.58 -10.90
C LEU A 102 -4.86 -14.51 -11.25
N GLY A 103 -4.78 -15.76 -10.80
CA GLY A 103 -5.83 -16.72 -11.07
C GLY A 103 -7.11 -16.47 -10.29
N LEU A 104 -7.04 -15.72 -9.18
CA LEU A 104 -8.19 -15.46 -8.33
C LEU A 104 -8.84 -14.09 -8.57
N GLU A 105 -8.23 -13.26 -9.39
CA GLU A 105 -8.76 -11.93 -9.72
C GLU A 105 -9.14 -11.13 -8.46
N ILE A 106 -8.21 -11.01 -7.54
CA ILE A 106 -8.48 -10.44 -6.22
C ILE A 106 -8.61 -8.93 -6.18
N GLY A 107 -8.40 -8.24 -7.29
CA GLY A 107 -8.57 -6.80 -7.33
C GLY A 107 -7.32 -5.98 -7.05
N ALA A 108 -6.14 -6.59 -6.94
CA ALA A 108 -4.90 -5.83 -6.87
C ALA A 108 -4.58 -5.24 -8.24
N ASP A 109 -3.98 -4.05 -8.25
CA ASP A 109 -3.64 -3.36 -9.50
C ASP A 109 -2.29 -3.80 -10.05
N ASP A 110 -1.39 -4.25 -9.19
CA ASP A 110 -0.06 -4.66 -9.59
C ASP A 110 0.58 -5.44 -8.45
N TYR A 111 1.78 -5.95 -8.69
CA TYR A 111 2.54 -6.63 -7.66
C TYR A 111 4.02 -6.39 -7.85
N ILE A 112 4.79 -6.51 -6.76
CA ILE A 112 6.24 -6.36 -6.75
C ILE A 112 6.82 -7.49 -5.92
N CYS A 113 7.88 -8.14 -6.43
CA CYS A 113 8.60 -9.14 -5.68
C CYS A 113 9.55 -8.47 -4.70
N LYS A 114 9.62 -8.99 -3.49
CA LYS A 114 10.60 -8.52 -2.51
C LYS A 114 12.02 -8.87 -2.96
N PRO A 115 13.00 -8.02 -2.61
CA PRO A 115 14.40 -8.29 -2.91
C PRO A 115 14.94 -9.48 -2.12
#